data_b3cbbc87540adc48892e88224930704f
#
_entry.id   b3cbbc87540adc48892e88224930704f
#
_cell.length_a   1.000
_cell.length_b   1.000
_cell.length_c   1.000
_cell.angle_alpha   90.00
_cell.angle_beta   90.00
_cell.angle_gamma   90.00
#
_symmetry.space_group_name_H-M   'P 1'
#
loop_
_entity.id
_entity.type
_entity.pdbx_description
1 polymer ?
#
loop_
_entity_poly.entity_id
_entity_poly.type
_entity_poly.pdbx_seq_one_letter_code
_entity_poly.pdbx_strand_id
1 'polypeptide(L)'
;MSSSKEEILEIKRGVDEILVEKDFLDRFKKNKPLKIKVGFDPTAPDLHLGHTVIINKMRQFQQFGHEVIFLIGDFTGMIGDPSGVNETRPVITKEQVKENAKTYKKQIFKILDKDKTRIEFNSQWMKKIGTAQLVEIASNYTVARMLERDDFKTRFKSENPISIHEFLYPLIQGYDSVALQADVEMGGTDQKFNLLVGRHLQQIYGQAPQTIITLPLLEGLDGIKKMSKSANNFVALNDTPDDMFGKIMSLSDELMWRYFELLSSLTLTEIDHLKSLVKSGSNPRDIKFQLAEELVTRFHNQSAAQKAKDSFLIRFQKGQIPTDVKSIEIMMSDVQNPDGEINLPRLLSLTNLVSSVTEGHRLSLIHI
;
A
#
# COMPACT_ATOMS: atom_id res chain seq x y z
N MET A 1 -4.31 8.76 -33.26
CA MET A 1 -3.99 10.01 -32.52
C MET A 1 -4.99 10.36 -31.42
N SER A 2 -6.16 9.69 -31.32
CA SER A 2 -7.06 9.86 -30.16
C SER A 2 -6.53 9.14 -28.92
N SER A 3 -5.78 8.05 -29.09
CA SER A 3 -5.30 7.20 -27.99
C SER A 3 -4.43 7.94 -26.95
N SER A 4 -3.52 8.79 -27.40
CA SER A 4 -2.58 9.43 -26.46
C SER A 4 -3.22 10.44 -25.48
N LYS A 5 -4.37 11.04 -25.81
CA LYS A 5 -5.07 11.94 -24.87
C LYS A 5 -5.86 11.15 -23.82
N GLU A 6 -6.50 10.06 -24.25
CA GLU A 6 -7.25 9.17 -23.35
C GLU A 6 -6.31 8.44 -22.39
N GLU A 7 -5.15 7.98 -22.89
CA GLU A 7 -4.09 7.38 -22.08
C GLU A 7 -3.56 8.34 -21.00
N ILE A 8 -3.29 9.60 -21.39
CA ILE A 8 -2.84 10.63 -20.45
C ILE A 8 -3.92 10.93 -19.38
N LEU A 9 -5.19 10.99 -19.76
CA LEU A 9 -6.29 11.20 -18.82
C LEU A 9 -6.40 10.04 -17.82
N GLU A 10 -6.28 8.80 -18.32
CA GLU A 10 -6.31 7.62 -17.46
C GLU A 10 -5.08 7.56 -16.53
N ILE A 11 -3.89 7.92 -17.03
CA ILE A 11 -2.69 8.02 -16.18
C ILE A 11 -2.85 9.09 -15.09
N LYS A 12 -3.50 10.21 -15.39
CA LYS A 12 -3.76 11.29 -14.42
C LYS A 12 -4.83 10.94 -13.39
N ARG A 13 -5.65 9.94 -13.63
CA ARG A 13 -6.68 9.50 -12.69
C ARG A 13 -6.05 9.14 -11.34
N GLY A 14 -6.54 9.73 -10.25
CA GLY A 14 -6.08 9.45 -8.89
C GLY A 14 -4.60 9.80 -8.63
N VAL A 15 -3.96 10.57 -9.51
CA VAL A 15 -2.62 11.14 -9.29
C VAL A 15 -2.76 12.40 -8.46
N ASP A 16 -1.84 12.56 -7.50
CA ASP A 16 -1.74 13.77 -6.70
C ASP A 16 -0.97 14.86 -7.47
N GLU A 17 0.21 14.54 -7.99
CA GLU A 17 1.04 15.50 -8.71
C GLU A 17 1.92 14.82 -9.78
N ILE A 18 2.15 15.49 -10.90
CA ILE A 18 3.14 15.13 -11.93
C ILE A 18 4.20 16.25 -12.02
N LEU A 19 5.41 15.96 -11.59
CA LEU A 19 6.57 16.83 -11.63
C LEU A 19 7.55 16.35 -12.72
N VAL A 20 7.89 17.01 -13.69
CA VAL A 20 7.44 18.20 -14.41
C VAL A 20 6.49 17.74 -15.50
N GLU A 21 5.24 18.13 -15.46
CA GLU A 21 4.21 17.64 -16.38
C GLU A 21 4.57 17.86 -17.85
N LYS A 22 5.19 18.98 -18.19
CA LYS A 22 5.65 19.27 -19.55
C LYS A 22 6.64 18.20 -20.04
N ASP A 23 7.63 17.85 -19.22
CA ASP A 23 8.63 16.83 -19.57
C ASP A 23 7.96 15.47 -19.81
N PHE A 24 6.96 15.13 -18.99
CA PHE A 24 6.16 13.91 -19.12
C PHE A 24 5.42 13.87 -20.48
N LEU A 25 4.69 14.95 -20.79
CA LEU A 25 3.93 15.05 -22.03
C LEU A 25 4.85 14.99 -23.27
N ASP A 26 6.03 15.63 -23.21
CA ASP A 26 7.00 15.63 -24.29
C ASP A 26 7.67 14.25 -24.49
N ARG A 27 7.85 13.46 -23.42
CA ARG A 27 8.29 12.06 -23.52
C ARG A 27 7.19 11.17 -24.12
N PHE A 28 5.95 11.35 -23.72
CA PHE A 28 4.80 10.61 -24.21
C PHE A 28 4.59 10.82 -25.73
N LYS A 29 4.80 12.04 -26.23
CA LYS A 29 4.72 12.37 -27.68
C LYS A 29 5.75 11.63 -28.53
N LYS A 30 6.88 11.21 -27.95
CA LYS A 30 7.93 10.49 -28.68
C LYS A 30 7.53 9.05 -29.09
N ASN A 31 6.41 8.58 -28.59
CA ASN A 31 5.83 7.26 -28.87
C ASN A 31 6.85 6.09 -28.69
N LYS A 32 7.69 6.21 -27.66
CA LYS A 32 8.65 5.17 -27.26
C LYS A 32 8.27 4.64 -25.89
N PRO A 33 8.44 3.34 -25.63
CA PRO A 33 8.25 2.77 -24.30
C PRO A 33 9.09 3.53 -23.27
N LEU A 34 8.45 4.01 -22.21
CA LEU A 34 9.10 4.64 -21.07
C LEU A 34 9.43 3.59 -20.03
N LYS A 35 10.52 3.78 -19.30
CA LYS A 35 10.90 2.99 -18.13
C LYS A 35 10.23 3.56 -16.88
N ILE A 36 9.22 2.87 -16.38
CA ILE A 36 8.42 3.26 -15.23
C ILE A 36 8.92 2.50 -14.01
N LYS A 37 9.54 3.19 -13.07
CA LYS A 37 10.12 2.60 -11.84
C LYS A 37 9.22 2.84 -10.64
N VAL A 38 9.07 1.81 -9.81
CA VAL A 38 8.55 1.93 -8.44
C VAL A 38 9.42 1.08 -7.52
N GLY A 39 9.87 1.65 -6.41
CA GLY A 39 10.64 0.95 -5.38
C GLY A 39 9.76 0.53 -4.20
N PHE A 40 10.00 -0.68 -3.71
CA PHE A 40 9.36 -1.23 -2.51
C PHE A 40 10.40 -1.90 -1.63
N ASP A 41 10.51 -1.43 -0.40
CA ASP A 41 11.29 -2.12 0.62
C ASP A 41 10.48 -3.27 1.22
N PRO A 42 11.01 -4.50 1.22
CA PRO A 42 10.29 -5.66 1.71
C PRO A 42 10.34 -5.74 3.25
N THR A 43 9.77 -4.73 3.91
CA THR A 43 9.80 -4.58 5.38
C THR A 43 8.83 -5.50 6.11
N ALA A 44 7.88 -6.10 5.41
CA ALA A 44 6.89 -7.04 5.96
C ALA A 44 6.45 -8.04 4.88
N PRO A 45 5.96 -9.26 5.24
CA PRO A 45 5.67 -10.29 4.25
C PRO A 45 4.49 -9.99 3.31
N ASP A 46 3.51 -9.19 3.77
CA ASP A 46 2.28 -8.97 3.01
C ASP A 46 2.14 -7.53 2.52
N LEU A 47 1.61 -7.40 1.32
CA LEU A 47 1.08 -6.16 0.79
C LEU A 47 -0.39 -5.98 1.24
N HIS A 48 -0.84 -4.73 1.29
CA HIS A 48 -2.24 -4.38 1.55
C HIS A 48 -2.78 -3.47 0.44
N LEU A 49 -4.09 -3.20 0.44
CA LEU A 49 -4.75 -2.41 -0.62
C LEU A 49 -4.11 -1.03 -0.84
N GLY A 50 -3.53 -0.41 0.20
CA GLY A 50 -2.80 0.85 0.04
C GLY A 50 -1.62 0.76 -0.94
N HIS A 51 -0.90 -0.37 -0.96
CA HIS A 51 0.18 -0.59 -1.94
C HIS A 51 -0.36 -0.79 -3.35
N THR A 52 -1.60 -1.28 -3.49
CA THR A 52 -2.17 -1.55 -4.80
C THR A 52 -2.55 -0.29 -5.57
N VAL A 53 -2.65 0.86 -4.92
CA VAL A 53 -2.85 2.16 -5.59
C VAL A 53 -1.74 2.38 -6.62
N ILE A 54 -0.49 2.28 -6.19
CA ILE A 54 0.64 2.48 -7.09
C ILE A 54 0.85 1.29 -8.05
N ILE A 55 0.57 0.05 -7.61
CA ILE A 55 0.68 -1.14 -8.46
C ILE A 55 -0.37 -1.11 -9.58
N ASN A 56 -1.59 -0.64 -9.31
CA ASN A 56 -2.61 -0.43 -10.36
C ASN A 56 -2.16 0.62 -11.37
N LYS A 57 -1.50 1.69 -10.91
CA LYS A 57 -0.92 2.70 -11.81
C LYS A 57 0.18 2.09 -12.68
N MET A 58 1.05 1.24 -12.13
CA MET A 58 2.02 0.47 -12.92
C MET A 58 1.33 -0.37 -13.99
N ARG A 59 0.22 -1.05 -13.66
CA ARG A 59 -0.57 -1.83 -14.63
C ARG A 59 -1.11 -0.97 -15.76
N GLN A 60 -1.58 0.25 -15.48
CA GLN A 60 -2.03 1.17 -16.53
C GLN A 60 -0.90 1.49 -17.51
N PHE A 61 0.29 1.81 -17.02
CA PHE A 61 1.46 2.01 -17.88
C PHE A 61 1.82 0.76 -18.70
N GLN A 62 1.69 -0.43 -18.11
CA GLN A 62 1.88 -1.70 -18.82
C GLN A 62 0.89 -1.88 -19.99
N GLN A 63 -0.38 -1.53 -19.76
CA GLN A 63 -1.44 -1.61 -20.77
C GLN A 63 -1.18 -0.67 -21.94
N PHE A 64 -0.54 0.47 -21.69
CA PHE A 64 -0.12 1.43 -22.70
C PHE A 64 1.24 1.11 -23.35
N GLY A 65 1.81 -0.06 -23.06
CA GLY A 65 3.01 -0.56 -23.73
C GLY A 65 4.32 -0.02 -23.15
N HIS A 66 4.33 0.54 -21.94
CA HIS A 66 5.53 0.99 -21.26
C HIS A 66 6.22 -0.15 -20.49
N GLU A 67 7.55 -0.04 -20.32
CA GLU A 67 8.34 -0.97 -19.51
C GLU A 67 8.14 -0.66 -18.01
N VAL A 68 7.58 -1.60 -17.28
CA VAL A 68 7.35 -1.48 -15.85
C VAL A 68 8.45 -2.18 -15.06
N ILE A 69 9.11 -1.44 -14.19
CA ILE A 69 10.20 -1.91 -13.34
C ILE A 69 9.72 -1.90 -11.88
N PHE A 70 9.52 -3.09 -11.33
CA PHE A 70 9.24 -3.28 -9.91
C PHE A 70 10.58 -3.51 -9.20
N LEU A 71 11.05 -2.48 -8.51
CA LEU A 71 12.31 -2.53 -7.78
C LEU A 71 12.07 -3.01 -6.34
N ILE A 72 12.71 -4.08 -5.97
CA ILE A 72 12.77 -4.56 -4.59
C ILE A 72 13.99 -3.94 -3.92
N GLY A 73 13.75 -3.12 -2.91
CA GLY A 73 14.76 -2.47 -2.10
C GLY A 73 15.35 -3.43 -1.07
N ASP A 74 16.03 -4.48 -1.52
CA ASP A 74 16.65 -5.46 -0.63
C ASP A 74 17.92 -4.94 0.07
N PHE A 75 18.50 -3.86 -0.44
CA PHE A 75 19.57 -3.12 0.23
C PHE A 75 19.00 -1.98 1.09
N THR A 76 18.11 -1.16 0.53
CA THR A 76 17.48 -0.05 1.24
C THR A 76 16.61 -0.50 2.41
N GLY A 77 15.95 -1.65 2.30
CA GLY A 77 15.17 -2.24 3.38
C GLY A 77 16.01 -2.58 4.63
N MET A 78 17.31 -2.81 4.48
CA MET A 78 18.21 -2.99 5.63
C MET A 78 18.61 -1.66 6.29
N ILE A 79 18.48 -0.52 5.60
CA ILE A 79 18.69 0.82 6.16
C ILE A 79 17.43 1.27 6.88
N GLY A 80 16.27 1.05 6.27
CA GLY A 80 14.95 1.52 6.70
C GLY A 80 14.64 2.93 6.20
N ASP A 81 13.49 3.06 5.51
CA ASP A 81 13.01 4.36 5.04
C ASP A 81 12.60 5.25 6.22
N PRO A 82 13.24 6.40 6.41
CA PRO A 82 12.87 7.35 7.46
C PRO A 82 11.57 8.11 7.20
N SER A 83 10.93 7.96 6.01
CA SER A 83 9.72 8.69 5.63
C SER A 83 8.56 8.46 6.61
N GLY A 84 8.03 9.57 7.14
CA GLY A 84 6.84 9.56 7.99
C GLY A 84 7.01 8.85 9.34
N VAL A 85 8.23 8.76 9.85
CA VAL A 85 8.55 8.11 11.12
C VAL A 85 9.23 9.10 12.06
N ASN A 86 8.82 9.11 13.33
CA ASN A 86 9.40 9.97 14.35
C ASN A 86 10.61 9.35 15.07
N GLU A 87 10.92 8.10 14.76
CA GLU A 87 12.00 7.32 15.38
C GLU A 87 12.75 6.50 14.33
N THR A 88 13.99 6.12 14.62
CA THR A 88 14.76 5.23 13.75
C THR A 88 14.09 3.86 13.67
N ARG A 89 13.85 3.36 12.45
CA ARG A 89 13.24 2.04 12.24
C ARG A 89 14.18 0.92 12.68
N PRO A 90 13.64 -0.17 13.27
CA PRO A 90 14.42 -1.37 13.49
C PRO A 90 14.99 -1.92 12.19
N VAL A 91 16.26 -2.28 12.22
CA VAL A 91 16.92 -2.92 11.08
C VAL A 91 16.38 -4.35 10.92
N ILE A 92 15.92 -4.69 9.73
CA ILE A 92 15.51 -6.07 9.39
C ILE A 92 16.70 -6.88 8.88
N THR A 93 16.70 -8.17 9.16
CA THR A 93 17.79 -9.05 8.73
C THR A 93 17.72 -9.33 7.22
N LYS A 94 18.88 -9.67 6.65
CA LYS A 94 18.98 -10.03 5.23
C LYS A 94 18.10 -11.23 4.86
N GLU A 95 17.94 -12.17 5.77
CA GLU A 95 17.09 -13.36 5.63
C GLU A 95 15.60 -12.96 5.56
N GLN A 96 15.18 -12.08 6.47
CA GLN A 96 13.81 -11.52 6.47
C GLN A 96 13.52 -10.75 5.17
N VAL A 97 14.44 -9.89 4.73
CA VAL A 97 14.32 -9.15 3.45
C VAL A 97 14.14 -10.13 2.29
N LYS A 98 14.95 -11.19 2.23
CA LYS A 98 14.89 -12.20 1.16
C LYS A 98 13.55 -12.97 1.16
N GLU A 99 13.04 -13.32 2.33
CA GLU A 99 11.77 -14.04 2.45
C GLU A 99 10.59 -13.14 2.06
N ASN A 100 10.57 -11.91 2.59
CA ASN A 100 9.54 -10.93 2.25
C ASN A 100 9.54 -10.59 0.75
N ALA A 101 10.72 -10.50 0.11
CA ALA A 101 10.84 -10.26 -1.33
C ALA A 101 10.17 -11.36 -2.18
N LYS A 102 10.24 -12.63 -1.73
CA LYS A 102 9.55 -13.73 -2.41
C LYS A 102 8.02 -13.59 -2.35
N THR A 103 7.49 -13.16 -1.20
CA THR A 103 6.05 -12.98 -1.04
C THR A 103 5.55 -11.79 -1.86
N TYR A 104 6.30 -10.67 -1.93
CA TYR A 104 6.00 -9.51 -2.77
C TYR A 104 5.85 -9.92 -4.23
N LYS A 105 6.82 -10.68 -4.75
CA LYS A 105 6.80 -11.16 -6.13
C LYS A 105 5.52 -11.96 -6.46
N LYS A 106 5.04 -12.81 -5.54
CA LYS A 106 3.79 -13.56 -5.74
C LYS A 106 2.57 -12.64 -5.72
N GLN A 107 2.55 -11.66 -4.85
CA GLN A 107 1.40 -10.79 -4.64
C GLN A 107 1.23 -9.77 -5.78
N ILE A 108 2.31 -9.16 -6.28
CA ILE A 108 2.23 -8.18 -7.37
C ILE A 108 1.71 -8.78 -8.67
N PHE A 109 2.00 -10.05 -8.93
CA PHE A 109 1.51 -10.76 -10.13
C PHE A 109 0.02 -11.15 -10.06
N LYS A 110 -0.68 -10.84 -8.97
CA LYS A 110 -2.15 -10.79 -8.97
C LYS A 110 -2.69 -9.57 -9.73
N ILE A 111 -1.85 -8.55 -9.98
CA ILE A 111 -2.22 -7.29 -10.63
C ILE A 111 -1.43 -7.07 -11.92
N LEU A 112 -0.10 -7.24 -11.87
CA LEU A 112 0.81 -6.98 -12.98
C LEU A 112 0.95 -8.20 -13.88
N ASP A 113 1.10 -7.94 -15.17
CA ASP A 113 1.48 -8.96 -16.15
C ASP A 113 2.95 -9.36 -15.93
N LYS A 114 3.17 -10.65 -15.70
CA LYS A 114 4.49 -11.20 -15.38
C LYS A 114 5.50 -11.02 -16.52
N ASP A 115 5.03 -11.16 -17.76
CA ASP A 115 5.90 -11.13 -18.95
C ASP A 115 6.28 -9.69 -19.34
N LYS A 116 5.55 -8.70 -18.80
CA LYS A 116 5.76 -7.25 -19.02
C LYS A 116 6.32 -6.54 -17.78
N THR A 117 6.65 -7.28 -16.72
CA THR A 117 7.19 -6.71 -15.48
C THR A 117 8.63 -7.12 -15.31
N ARG A 118 9.52 -6.14 -15.30
CA ARG A 118 10.92 -6.35 -14.93
C ARG A 118 11.06 -6.21 -13.42
N ILE A 119 11.53 -7.26 -12.75
CA ILE A 119 11.83 -7.24 -11.32
C ILE A 119 13.32 -7.04 -11.14
N GLU A 120 13.68 -5.99 -10.39
CA GLU A 120 15.06 -5.66 -10.05
C GLU A 120 15.28 -5.62 -8.55
N PHE A 121 16.54 -5.76 -8.15
CA PHE A 121 16.98 -5.69 -6.76
C PHE A 121 18.10 -4.67 -6.66
N ASN A 122 17.99 -3.68 -5.79
CA ASN A 122 19.00 -2.63 -5.71
C ASN A 122 20.34 -3.13 -5.14
N SER A 123 20.37 -4.25 -4.46
CA SER A 123 21.63 -4.90 -4.09
C SER A 123 22.51 -5.30 -5.30
N GLN A 124 21.95 -5.39 -6.51
CA GLN A 124 22.71 -5.76 -7.72
C GLN A 124 23.78 -4.71 -8.08
N TRP A 125 23.47 -3.44 -7.92
CA TRP A 125 24.42 -2.34 -8.14
C TRP A 125 25.04 -1.85 -6.85
N MET A 126 24.30 -1.80 -5.74
CA MET A 126 24.84 -1.33 -4.47
C MET A 126 26.02 -2.15 -3.95
N LYS A 127 26.04 -3.46 -4.20
CA LYS A 127 27.19 -4.32 -3.87
C LYS A 127 28.43 -4.04 -4.71
N LYS A 128 28.28 -3.40 -5.86
CA LYS A 128 29.39 -3.05 -6.77
C LYS A 128 29.95 -1.68 -6.47
N ILE A 129 29.20 -0.83 -5.77
CA ILE A 129 29.61 0.49 -5.35
C ILE A 129 30.65 0.35 -4.24
N GLY A 130 31.86 0.83 -4.52
CA GLY A 130 32.92 0.95 -3.52
C GLY A 130 32.75 2.16 -2.61
N THR A 131 33.50 2.19 -1.51
CA THR A 131 33.43 3.29 -0.52
C THR A 131 33.64 4.66 -1.15
N ALA A 132 34.60 4.79 -2.09
CA ALA A 132 34.87 6.05 -2.79
C ALA A 132 33.64 6.54 -3.57
N GLN A 133 32.96 5.67 -4.28
CA GLN A 133 31.75 6.00 -5.04
C GLN A 133 30.57 6.35 -4.12
N LEU A 134 30.45 5.69 -2.96
CA LEU A 134 29.42 6.06 -1.97
C LEU A 134 29.68 7.46 -1.42
N VAL A 135 30.95 7.83 -1.15
CA VAL A 135 31.32 9.18 -0.73
C VAL A 135 31.02 10.19 -1.85
N GLU A 136 31.29 9.85 -3.10
CA GLU A 136 30.95 10.67 -4.27
C GLU A 136 29.45 10.91 -4.36
N ILE A 137 28.62 9.87 -4.24
CA ILE A 137 27.16 10.00 -4.21
C ILE A 137 26.72 10.94 -3.07
N ALA A 138 27.29 10.76 -1.87
CA ALA A 138 26.95 11.57 -0.70
C ALA A 138 27.39 13.03 -0.85
N SER A 139 28.49 13.31 -1.54
CA SER A 139 28.99 14.69 -1.76
C SER A 139 28.08 15.55 -2.64
N ASN A 140 27.18 14.93 -3.40
CA ASN A 140 26.24 15.61 -4.27
C ASN A 140 25.00 16.17 -3.56
N TYR A 141 24.90 15.98 -2.24
CA TYR A 141 23.77 16.47 -1.46
C TYR A 141 24.23 17.04 -0.11
N THR A 142 23.66 18.15 0.32
CA THR A 142 24.05 18.80 1.57
C THR A 142 23.15 18.38 2.73
N VAL A 143 23.68 18.43 3.95
CA VAL A 143 22.88 18.21 5.19
C VAL A 143 21.72 19.20 5.26
N ALA A 144 21.95 20.49 4.88
CA ALA A 144 20.89 21.49 4.85
C ALA A 144 19.71 21.07 3.96
N ARG A 145 19.99 20.50 2.78
CA ARG A 145 18.97 19.97 1.88
C ARG A 145 18.28 18.72 2.46
N MET A 146 19.01 17.84 3.14
CA MET A 146 18.39 16.69 3.82
C MET A 146 17.42 17.13 4.91
N LEU A 147 17.74 18.18 5.65
CA LEU A 147 16.88 18.75 6.70
C LEU A 147 15.65 19.53 6.17
N GLU A 148 15.51 19.71 4.85
CA GLU A 148 14.27 20.22 4.24
C GLU A 148 13.14 19.16 4.26
N ARG A 149 13.47 17.89 4.39
CA ARG A 149 12.52 16.79 4.48
C ARG A 149 11.76 16.87 5.81
N ASP A 150 10.44 16.77 5.77
CA ASP A 150 9.56 17.10 6.91
C ASP A 150 9.84 16.27 8.17
N ASP A 151 10.13 14.97 8.03
CA ASP A 151 10.46 14.10 9.17
C ASP A 151 11.81 14.46 9.80
N PHE A 152 12.86 14.68 8.98
CA PHE A 152 14.16 15.13 9.49
C PHE A 152 14.07 16.52 10.12
N LYS A 153 13.34 17.43 9.49
CA LYS A 153 13.11 18.78 10.02
C LYS A 153 12.40 18.74 11.37
N THR A 154 11.38 17.90 11.49
CA THR A 154 10.61 17.74 12.73
C THR A 154 11.49 17.14 13.82
N ARG A 155 12.19 16.04 13.54
CA ARG A 155 13.09 15.39 14.49
C ARG A 155 14.24 16.29 14.92
N PHE A 156 14.86 17.01 13.99
CA PHE A 156 15.93 17.96 14.28
C PHE A 156 15.46 19.09 15.21
N LYS A 157 14.28 19.68 14.95
CA LYS A 157 13.69 20.72 15.78
C LYS A 157 13.28 20.23 17.19
N SER A 158 12.89 18.97 17.29
CA SER A 158 12.49 18.33 18.55
C SER A 158 13.65 17.67 19.29
N GLU A 159 14.88 17.86 18.81
CA GLU A 159 16.11 17.26 19.37
C GLU A 159 16.06 15.71 19.42
N ASN A 160 15.22 15.10 18.60
CA ASN A 160 15.17 13.65 18.43
C ASN A 160 16.37 13.18 17.62
N PRO A 161 16.99 12.03 17.95
CA PRO A 161 18.16 11.53 17.26
C PRO A 161 17.88 11.21 15.80
N ILE A 162 18.84 11.60 14.91
CA ILE A 162 18.85 11.23 13.49
C ILE A 162 20.18 10.54 13.25
N SER A 163 20.14 9.27 12.86
CA SER A 163 21.37 8.51 12.58
C SER A 163 21.90 8.82 11.18
N ILE A 164 23.23 8.85 11.02
CA ILE A 164 23.89 9.21 9.74
C ILE A 164 23.42 8.32 8.58
N HIS A 165 23.20 7.01 8.81
CA HIS A 165 22.74 6.10 7.77
C HIS A 165 21.36 6.45 7.21
N GLU A 166 20.50 7.14 7.99
CA GLU A 166 19.20 7.60 7.54
C GLU A 166 19.31 8.67 6.43
N PHE A 167 20.36 9.51 6.47
CA PHE A 167 20.65 10.45 5.38
C PHE A 167 21.13 9.77 4.10
N LEU A 168 21.68 8.54 4.19
CA LEU A 168 22.09 7.78 3.01
C LEU A 168 20.88 7.16 2.28
N TYR A 169 19.77 6.92 2.98
CA TYR A 169 18.61 6.28 2.38
C TYR A 169 18.09 7.00 1.12
N PRO A 170 17.78 8.32 1.15
CA PRO A 170 17.31 9.04 -0.03
C PRO A 170 18.31 9.04 -1.19
N LEU A 171 19.60 9.05 -0.87
CA LEU A 171 20.67 9.03 -1.87
C LEU A 171 20.77 7.68 -2.58
N ILE A 172 20.63 6.60 -1.83
CA ILE A 172 20.66 5.25 -2.39
C ILE A 172 19.41 4.99 -3.22
N GLN A 173 18.23 5.36 -2.74
CA GLN A 173 16.99 5.30 -3.55
C GLN A 173 17.10 6.16 -4.81
N GLY A 174 17.71 7.35 -4.69
CA GLY A 174 17.94 8.22 -5.85
C GLY A 174 18.91 7.60 -6.86
N TYR A 175 19.97 6.93 -6.39
CA TYR A 175 20.90 6.23 -7.26
C TYR A 175 20.28 5.03 -7.99
N ASP A 176 19.26 4.40 -7.43
CA ASP A 176 18.48 3.38 -8.13
C ASP A 176 17.94 3.90 -9.47
N SER A 177 17.50 5.14 -9.51
CA SER A 177 17.00 5.78 -10.74
C SER A 177 18.10 6.03 -11.77
N VAL A 178 19.32 6.35 -11.29
CA VAL A 178 20.53 6.43 -12.13
C VAL A 178 20.88 5.07 -12.72
N ALA A 179 20.94 4.03 -11.88
CA ALA A 179 21.28 2.68 -12.28
C ALA A 179 20.30 2.09 -13.31
N LEU A 180 19.02 2.36 -13.14
CA LEU A 180 17.94 1.89 -14.02
C LEU A 180 17.71 2.79 -15.23
N GLN A 181 18.24 4.02 -15.21
CA GLN A 181 17.93 5.05 -16.20
C GLN A 181 16.42 5.25 -16.33
N ALA A 182 15.74 5.44 -15.20
CA ALA A 182 14.30 5.56 -15.15
C ALA A 182 13.82 6.83 -15.88
N ASP A 183 12.75 6.71 -16.68
CA ASP A 183 12.09 7.84 -17.32
C ASP A 183 11.01 8.46 -16.44
N VAL A 184 10.35 7.62 -15.65
CA VAL A 184 9.30 7.98 -14.69
C VAL A 184 9.53 7.21 -13.40
N GLU A 185 9.49 7.89 -12.28
CA GLU A 185 9.42 7.24 -10.97
C GLU A 185 8.13 7.62 -10.26
N MET A 186 7.44 6.61 -9.71
CA MET A 186 6.21 6.80 -8.96
C MET A 186 6.41 6.46 -7.49
N GLY A 187 5.72 7.20 -6.61
CA GLY A 187 5.71 6.96 -5.18
C GLY A 187 4.47 7.53 -4.51
N GLY A 188 4.25 7.21 -3.24
CA GLY A 188 3.29 7.93 -2.41
C GLY A 188 3.71 9.40 -2.23
N THR A 189 2.77 10.25 -1.82
CA THR A 189 3.07 11.67 -1.50
C THR A 189 4.19 11.81 -0.47
N ASP A 190 4.31 10.86 0.47
CA ASP A 190 5.36 10.78 1.48
C ASP A 190 6.76 10.48 0.90
N GLN A 191 6.84 10.01 -0.35
CA GLN A 191 8.09 9.69 -1.05
C GLN A 191 8.62 10.85 -1.90
N LYS A 192 7.88 11.95 -2.05
CA LYS A 192 8.20 13.06 -2.97
C LYS A 192 9.65 13.54 -2.86
N PHE A 193 10.17 13.70 -1.64
CA PHE A 193 11.54 14.12 -1.41
C PHE A 193 12.55 13.13 -2.01
N ASN A 194 12.38 11.83 -1.74
CA ASN A 194 13.29 10.79 -2.24
C ASN A 194 13.27 10.73 -3.78
N LEU A 195 12.09 10.88 -4.38
CA LEU A 195 11.93 10.91 -5.84
C LEU A 195 12.66 12.11 -6.47
N LEU A 196 12.64 13.28 -5.81
CA LEU A 196 13.37 14.47 -6.22
C LEU A 196 14.89 14.29 -6.13
N VAL A 197 15.37 13.57 -5.12
CA VAL A 197 16.80 13.19 -5.02
C VAL A 197 17.21 12.36 -6.23
N GLY A 198 16.39 11.38 -6.65
CA GLY A 198 16.64 10.56 -7.84
C GLY A 198 16.74 11.42 -9.12
N ARG A 199 15.81 12.34 -9.30
CA ARG A 199 15.82 13.29 -10.43
C ARG A 199 17.09 14.15 -10.43
N HIS A 200 17.53 14.64 -9.26
CA HIS A 200 18.73 15.44 -9.12
C HIS A 200 20.00 14.63 -9.43
N LEU A 201 20.12 13.42 -8.89
CA LEU A 201 21.26 12.57 -9.17
C LEU A 201 21.37 12.19 -10.65
N GLN A 202 20.28 11.92 -11.33
CA GLN A 202 20.30 11.68 -12.78
C GLN A 202 20.92 12.85 -13.54
N GLN A 203 20.59 14.10 -13.18
CA GLN A 203 21.21 15.29 -13.80
C GLN A 203 22.72 15.32 -13.58
N ILE A 204 23.20 15.03 -12.36
CA ILE A 204 24.63 14.99 -12.03
C ILE A 204 25.33 13.89 -12.85
N TYR A 205 24.70 12.74 -13.02
CA TYR A 205 25.23 11.65 -13.82
C TYR A 205 25.00 11.83 -15.35
N GLY A 206 24.62 13.03 -15.81
CA GLY A 206 24.45 13.36 -17.22
C GLY A 206 23.27 12.67 -17.90
N GLN A 207 22.31 12.18 -17.13
CA GLN A 207 21.09 11.56 -17.64
C GLN A 207 19.94 12.56 -17.74
N ALA A 208 18.99 12.28 -18.64
CA ALA A 208 17.73 13.03 -18.69
C ALA A 208 16.93 12.78 -17.39
N PRO A 209 16.60 13.83 -16.62
CA PRO A 209 15.98 13.66 -15.31
C PRO A 209 14.57 13.10 -15.44
N GLN A 210 14.25 12.09 -14.62
CA GLN A 210 12.95 11.41 -14.61
C GLN A 210 11.78 12.35 -14.30
N THR A 211 10.61 12.02 -14.82
CA THR A 211 9.34 12.58 -14.34
C THR A 211 8.99 11.91 -13.02
N ILE A 212 8.45 12.68 -12.09
CA ILE A 212 7.96 12.17 -10.80
C ILE A 212 6.45 12.19 -10.82
N ILE A 213 5.83 11.09 -10.42
CA ILE A 213 4.38 10.98 -10.24
C ILE A 213 4.13 10.59 -8.78
N THR A 214 3.47 11.48 -8.03
CA THR A 214 3.02 11.15 -6.68
C THR A 214 1.58 10.67 -6.69
N LEU A 215 1.31 9.69 -5.85
CA LEU A 215 -0.02 9.13 -5.65
C LEU A 215 -0.44 9.36 -4.20
N PRO A 216 -1.72 9.63 -3.96
CA PRO A 216 -2.21 9.81 -2.61
C PRO A 216 -2.07 8.51 -1.82
N LEU A 217 -1.86 8.66 -0.53
CA LEU A 217 -1.91 7.53 0.40
C LEU A 217 -3.38 7.14 0.61
N LEU A 218 -3.66 5.83 0.50
CA LEU A 218 -5.01 5.32 0.77
C LEU A 218 -5.26 5.34 2.27
N GLU A 219 -6.37 5.90 2.67
CA GLU A 219 -6.85 5.86 4.04
C GLU A 219 -7.22 4.43 4.42
N GLY A 220 -6.95 4.06 5.68
CA GLY A 220 -7.34 2.76 6.22
C GLY A 220 -8.85 2.68 6.52
N LEU A 221 -9.27 1.55 7.11
CA LEU A 221 -10.67 1.29 7.44
C LEU A 221 -11.27 2.34 8.40
N ASP A 222 -10.41 3.02 9.16
CA ASP A 222 -10.79 4.13 10.05
C ASP A 222 -11.13 5.44 9.31
N GLY A 223 -10.81 5.54 8.01
CA GLY A 223 -11.06 6.71 7.18
C GLY A 223 -10.25 7.96 7.56
N ILE A 224 -9.27 7.85 8.45
CA ILE A 224 -8.50 8.99 9.00
C ILE A 224 -7.02 8.82 8.73
N LYS A 225 -6.42 7.71 9.19
CA LYS A 225 -5.00 7.44 9.04
C LYS A 225 -4.73 6.69 7.75
N LYS A 226 -3.54 6.89 7.17
CA LYS A 226 -3.09 6.07 6.05
C LYS A 226 -3.19 4.59 6.41
N MET A 227 -3.59 3.77 5.45
CA MET A 227 -3.63 2.33 5.61
C MET A 227 -2.26 1.78 5.99
N SER A 228 -2.16 1.13 7.12
CA SER A 228 -0.92 0.51 7.60
C SER A 228 -1.17 -0.65 8.56
N LYS A 229 -0.23 -1.58 8.62
CA LYS A 229 -0.28 -2.70 9.55
C LYS A 229 -0.15 -2.24 11.01
N SER A 230 0.71 -1.25 11.27
CA SER A 230 0.91 -0.71 12.61
C SER A 230 -0.33 -0.03 13.19
N ALA A 231 -1.18 0.56 12.34
CA ALA A 231 -2.46 1.14 12.75
C ALA A 231 -3.60 0.11 12.82
N ASN A 232 -3.36 -1.14 12.41
CA ASN A 232 -4.37 -2.21 12.34
C ASN A 232 -5.65 -1.81 11.57
N ASN A 233 -5.50 -0.93 10.56
CA ASN A 233 -6.59 -0.39 9.74
C ASN A 233 -6.50 -0.85 8.27
N PHE A 234 -5.88 -1.98 8.02
CA PHE A 234 -5.54 -2.45 6.67
C PHE A 234 -6.37 -3.63 6.20
N VAL A 235 -6.43 -3.78 4.86
CA VAL A 235 -6.93 -4.95 4.15
C VAL A 235 -5.74 -5.60 3.46
N ALA A 236 -5.34 -6.81 3.90
CA ALA A 236 -4.21 -7.53 3.30
C ALA A 236 -4.62 -8.18 1.97
N LEU A 237 -3.68 -8.30 1.02
CA LEU A 237 -3.94 -9.01 -0.25
C LEU A 237 -4.11 -10.53 -0.05
N ASN A 238 -3.70 -11.04 1.10
CA ASN A 238 -3.83 -12.43 1.50
C ASN A 238 -4.90 -12.66 2.58
N ASP A 239 -5.71 -11.64 2.93
CA ASP A 239 -6.91 -11.84 3.76
C ASP A 239 -7.79 -12.91 3.12
N THR A 240 -8.52 -13.66 3.93
CA THR A 240 -9.53 -14.60 3.39
C THR A 240 -10.60 -13.83 2.59
N PRO A 241 -11.27 -14.46 1.62
CA PRO A 241 -12.34 -13.79 0.86
C PRO A 241 -13.41 -13.15 1.76
N ASP A 242 -13.81 -13.84 2.83
CA ASP A 242 -14.82 -13.35 3.78
C ASP A 242 -14.30 -12.16 4.60
N ASP A 243 -13.05 -12.21 5.08
CA ASP A 243 -12.43 -11.11 5.81
C ASP A 243 -12.24 -9.88 4.92
N MET A 244 -11.71 -10.07 3.70
CA MET A 244 -11.54 -8.98 2.74
C MET A 244 -12.88 -8.34 2.42
N PHE A 245 -13.91 -9.14 2.13
CA PHE A 245 -15.26 -8.67 1.85
C PHE A 245 -15.84 -7.88 3.03
N GLY A 246 -15.79 -8.45 4.23
CA GLY A 246 -16.28 -7.82 5.45
C GLY A 246 -15.59 -6.50 5.77
N LYS A 247 -14.26 -6.44 5.63
CA LYS A 247 -13.46 -5.22 5.80
C LYS A 247 -13.86 -4.13 4.81
N ILE A 248 -14.07 -4.47 3.52
CA ILE A 248 -14.50 -3.48 2.52
C ILE A 248 -15.93 -3.02 2.81
N MET A 249 -16.81 -3.90 3.24
CA MET A 249 -18.18 -3.52 3.63
C MET A 249 -18.23 -2.63 4.87
N SER A 250 -17.21 -2.63 5.72
CA SER A 250 -17.11 -1.76 6.91
C SER A 250 -16.70 -0.32 6.61
N LEU A 251 -16.26 -0.01 5.37
CA LEU A 251 -15.94 1.35 4.96
C LEU A 251 -17.16 2.28 5.11
N SER A 252 -16.92 3.53 5.47
CA SER A 252 -17.96 4.55 5.38
C SER A 252 -18.40 4.77 3.92
N ASP A 253 -19.62 5.26 3.72
CA ASP A 253 -20.14 5.53 2.37
C ASP A 253 -19.35 6.63 1.66
N GLU A 254 -18.75 7.55 2.40
CA GLU A 254 -17.87 8.59 1.86
C GLU A 254 -16.52 8.01 1.41
N LEU A 255 -15.89 7.20 2.26
CA LEU A 255 -14.60 6.59 1.97
C LEU A 255 -14.68 5.60 0.80
N MET A 256 -15.81 4.93 0.63
CA MET A 256 -16.06 4.01 -0.48
C MET A 256 -15.71 4.64 -1.84
N TRP A 257 -16.03 5.91 -2.09
CA TRP A 257 -15.75 6.58 -3.36
C TRP A 257 -14.24 6.75 -3.62
N ARG A 258 -13.47 6.97 -2.55
CA ARG A 258 -12.01 7.02 -2.63
C ARG A 258 -11.43 5.69 -3.06
N TYR A 259 -11.97 4.60 -2.51
CA TYR A 259 -11.57 3.23 -2.90
C TYR A 259 -11.96 2.92 -4.34
N PHE A 260 -13.15 3.33 -4.80
CA PHE A 260 -13.51 3.21 -6.22
C PHE A 260 -12.54 3.96 -7.11
N GLU A 261 -12.21 5.20 -6.80
CA GLU A 261 -11.31 6.02 -7.61
C GLU A 261 -9.91 5.40 -7.74
N LEU A 262 -9.35 4.91 -6.63
CA LEU A 262 -7.95 4.48 -6.56
C LEU A 262 -7.74 2.99 -6.83
N LEU A 263 -8.74 2.15 -6.59
CA LEU A 263 -8.59 0.70 -6.63
C LEU A 263 -9.43 0.01 -7.71
N SER A 264 -10.60 0.57 -8.08
CA SER A 264 -11.50 -0.06 -9.03
C SER A 264 -10.98 0.02 -10.47
N SER A 265 -11.36 -0.95 -11.29
CA SER A 265 -11.15 -0.95 -12.74
C SER A 265 -12.21 -0.16 -13.51
N LEU A 266 -13.28 0.29 -12.84
CA LEU A 266 -14.31 1.12 -13.45
C LEU A 266 -13.73 2.46 -13.92
N THR A 267 -14.21 2.95 -15.04
CA THR A 267 -13.88 4.30 -15.52
C THR A 267 -14.46 5.39 -14.61
N LEU A 268 -13.90 6.60 -14.69
CA LEU A 268 -14.45 7.74 -13.93
C LEU A 268 -15.92 8.00 -14.28
N THR A 269 -16.31 7.82 -15.53
CA THR A 269 -17.72 7.97 -15.99
C THR A 269 -18.63 6.95 -15.32
N GLU A 270 -18.20 5.70 -15.19
CA GLU A 270 -18.96 4.66 -14.50
C GLU A 270 -19.07 4.95 -13.00
N ILE A 271 -17.98 5.41 -12.37
CA ILE A 271 -18.00 5.84 -10.96
C ILE A 271 -18.94 7.01 -10.74
N ASP A 272 -18.95 8.00 -11.62
CA ASP A 272 -19.86 9.16 -11.54
C ASP A 272 -21.31 8.73 -11.77
N HIS A 273 -21.55 7.74 -12.62
CA HIS A 273 -22.87 7.13 -12.75
C HIS A 273 -23.33 6.48 -11.43
N LEU A 274 -22.47 5.68 -10.78
CA LEU A 274 -22.78 5.09 -9.48
C LEU A 274 -23.08 6.15 -8.41
N LYS A 275 -22.29 7.24 -8.37
CA LYS A 275 -22.55 8.39 -7.48
C LYS A 275 -23.93 9.01 -7.76
N SER A 276 -24.31 9.11 -9.02
CA SER A 276 -25.63 9.64 -9.43
C SER A 276 -26.77 8.74 -8.99
N LEU A 277 -26.62 7.42 -9.06
CA LEU A 277 -27.60 6.45 -8.56
C LEU A 277 -27.82 6.62 -7.05
N VAL A 278 -26.76 6.77 -6.26
CA VAL A 278 -26.89 7.01 -4.82
C VAL A 278 -27.60 8.33 -4.54
N LYS A 279 -27.26 9.40 -5.27
CA LYS A 279 -27.97 10.70 -5.14
C LYS A 279 -29.45 10.61 -5.49
N SER A 280 -29.84 9.70 -6.38
CA SER A 280 -31.23 9.45 -6.76
C SER A 280 -31.97 8.44 -5.85
N GLY A 281 -31.34 7.99 -4.77
CA GLY A 281 -31.98 7.17 -3.73
C GLY A 281 -31.56 5.69 -3.71
N SER A 282 -30.62 5.25 -4.55
CA SER A 282 -30.07 3.91 -4.45
C SER A 282 -29.29 3.74 -3.14
N ASN A 283 -29.38 2.56 -2.54
CA ASN A 283 -28.69 2.29 -1.28
C ASN A 283 -27.17 2.22 -1.49
N PRO A 284 -26.35 3.05 -0.80
CA PRO A 284 -24.89 3.01 -0.89
C PRO A 284 -24.30 1.62 -0.60
N ARG A 285 -24.93 0.84 0.27
CA ARG A 285 -24.54 -0.54 0.58
C ARG A 285 -24.48 -1.40 -0.69
N ASP A 286 -25.43 -1.27 -1.61
CA ASP A 286 -25.50 -2.11 -2.81
C ASP A 286 -24.39 -1.73 -3.80
N ILE A 287 -23.98 -0.46 -3.81
CA ILE A 287 -22.80 0.00 -4.54
C ILE A 287 -21.52 -0.52 -3.88
N LYS A 288 -21.44 -0.53 -2.55
CA LYS A 288 -20.30 -1.08 -1.80
C LYS A 288 -20.12 -2.58 -2.04
N PHE A 289 -21.19 -3.34 -2.24
CA PHE A 289 -21.10 -4.73 -2.67
C PHE A 289 -20.35 -4.89 -3.98
N GLN A 290 -20.59 -4.01 -4.97
CA GLN A 290 -19.88 -4.08 -6.25
C GLN A 290 -18.37 -3.90 -6.07
N LEU A 291 -17.96 -2.94 -5.23
CA LEU A 291 -16.55 -2.74 -4.89
C LEU A 291 -15.95 -3.96 -4.19
N ALA A 292 -16.65 -4.52 -3.20
CA ALA A 292 -16.19 -5.69 -2.47
C ALA A 292 -16.06 -6.92 -3.38
N GLU A 293 -17.05 -7.17 -4.22
CA GLU A 293 -17.04 -8.25 -5.21
C GLU A 293 -15.89 -8.09 -6.21
N GLU A 294 -15.66 -6.86 -6.72
CA GLU A 294 -14.56 -6.58 -7.64
C GLU A 294 -13.20 -6.88 -7.00
N LEU A 295 -12.95 -6.36 -5.80
CA LEU A 295 -11.67 -6.53 -5.13
C LEU A 295 -11.42 -7.99 -4.72
N VAL A 296 -12.42 -8.67 -4.14
CA VAL A 296 -12.28 -10.09 -3.81
C VAL A 296 -12.08 -10.94 -5.07
N THR A 297 -12.80 -10.64 -6.16
CA THR A 297 -12.58 -11.34 -7.44
C THR A 297 -11.16 -11.18 -7.96
N ARG A 298 -10.59 -9.98 -7.85
CA ARG A 298 -9.23 -9.66 -8.31
C ARG A 298 -8.15 -10.41 -7.54
N PHE A 299 -8.30 -10.53 -6.23
CA PHE A 299 -7.27 -11.13 -5.37
C PHE A 299 -7.46 -12.63 -5.12
N HIS A 300 -8.66 -13.14 -5.38
CA HIS A 300 -9.01 -14.54 -5.27
C HIS A 300 -9.61 -15.07 -6.58
N ASN A 301 -10.94 -15.06 -6.70
CA ASN A 301 -11.69 -15.38 -7.94
C ASN A 301 -13.18 -15.04 -7.75
N GLN A 302 -13.93 -15.10 -8.86
CA GLN A 302 -15.36 -14.76 -8.85
C GLN A 302 -16.20 -15.68 -7.95
N SER A 303 -15.91 -16.99 -7.91
CA SER A 303 -16.62 -17.93 -7.04
C SER A 303 -16.41 -17.60 -5.55
N ALA A 304 -15.19 -17.23 -5.16
CA ALA A 304 -14.89 -16.83 -3.80
C ALA A 304 -15.59 -15.51 -3.42
N ALA A 305 -15.65 -14.54 -4.35
CA ALA A 305 -16.37 -13.29 -4.13
C ALA A 305 -17.87 -13.52 -3.91
N GLN A 306 -18.49 -14.37 -4.73
CA GLN A 306 -19.91 -14.70 -4.57
C GLN A 306 -20.19 -15.40 -3.23
N LYS A 307 -19.36 -16.35 -2.84
CA LYS A 307 -19.50 -17.04 -1.53
C LYS A 307 -19.34 -16.06 -0.37
N ALA A 308 -18.34 -15.18 -0.42
CA ALA A 308 -18.13 -14.17 0.62
C ALA A 308 -19.32 -13.22 0.73
N LYS A 309 -19.91 -12.81 -0.39
CA LYS A 309 -21.15 -12.03 -0.42
C LYS A 309 -22.31 -12.77 0.24
N ASP A 310 -22.52 -14.03 -0.13
CA ASP A 310 -23.61 -14.85 0.42
C ASP A 310 -23.43 -15.05 1.93
N SER A 311 -22.21 -15.35 2.39
CA SER A 311 -21.85 -15.45 3.81
C SER A 311 -22.12 -14.14 4.55
N PHE A 312 -21.75 -13.00 3.95
CA PHE A 312 -22.02 -11.67 4.53
C PHE A 312 -23.51 -11.40 4.67
N LEU A 313 -24.31 -11.70 3.63
CA LEU A 313 -25.76 -11.52 3.64
C LEU A 313 -26.45 -12.41 4.69
N ILE A 314 -26.03 -13.67 4.84
CA ILE A 314 -26.56 -14.59 5.86
C ILE A 314 -26.29 -14.04 7.25
N ARG A 315 -25.05 -13.60 7.52
CA ARG A 315 -24.63 -13.10 8.83
C ARG A 315 -25.31 -11.78 9.23
N PHE A 316 -25.40 -10.82 8.31
CA PHE A 316 -25.82 -9.45 8.66
C PHE A 316 -27.26 -9.11 8.28
N GLN A 317 -27.88 -9.81 7.32
CA GLN A 317 -29.29 -9.55 6.95
C GLN A 317 -30.27 -10.54 7.60
N LYS A 318 -29.87 -11.79 7.74
CA LYS A 318 -30.77 -12.83 8.28
C LYS A 318 -30.57 -13.10 9.77
N GLY A 319 -29.53 -12.51 10.39
CA GLY A 319 -29.19 -12.77 11.79
C GLY A 319 -28.92 -14.24 12.09
N GLN A 320 -28.67 -15.04 11.05
CA GLN A 320 -28.42 -16.46 11.19
C GLN A 320 -26.96 -16.69 11.57
N ILE A 321 -26.75 -17.61 12.50
CA ILE A 321 -25.40 -18.07 12.85
C ILE A 321 -24.86 -18.88 11.66
N PRO A 322 -23.65 -18.59 11.16
CA PRO A 322 -23.03 -19.40 10.10
C PRO A 322 -22.99 -20.89 10.49
N THR A 323 -23.22 -21.76 9.52
CA THR A 323 -23.26 -23.21 9.76
C THR A 323 -21.89 -23.83 10.07
N ASP A 324 -20.81 -23.11 9.80
CA ASP A 324 -19.41 -23.50 10.01
C ASP A 324 -18.80 -22.95 11.31
N VAL A 325 -19.62 -22.45 12.24
CA VAL A 325 -19.15 -21.99 13.54
C VAL A 325 -18.60 -23.16 14.35
N LYS A 326 -17.36 -23.02 14.78
CA LYS A 326 -16.69 -23.99 15.65
C LYS A 326 -17.40 -24.05 17.00
N SER A 327 -18.00 -25.15 17.32
CA SER A 327 -18.62 -25.39 18.64
C SER A 327 -17.55 -25.78 19.65
N ILE A 328 -17.59 -25.15 20.81
CA ILE A 328 -16.74 -25.48 21.95
C ILE A 328 -17.65 -25.83 23.11
N GLU A 329 -17.49 -27.02 23.66
CA GLU A 329 -18.20 -27.45 24.85
C GLU A 329 -17.44 -26.98 26.09
N ILE A 330 -18.15 -26.33 27.03
CA ILE A 330 -17.60 -25.81 28.27
C ILE A 330 -18.53 -26.23 29.40
N MET A 331 -17.94 -26.64 30.52
CA MET A 331 -18.75 -26.95 31.72
C MET A 331 -19.27 -25.64 32.33
N MET A 332 -20.54 -25.59 32.65
CA MET A 332 -21.18 -24.42 33.21
C MET A 332 -20.52 -23.96 34.52
N SER A 333 -20.03 -24.91 35.33
CA SER A 333 -19.25 -24.66 36.55
C SER A 333 -17.98 -23.83 36.30
N ASP A 334 -17.42 -23.88 35.09
CA ASP A 334 -16.17 -23.19 34.78
C ASP A 334 -16.36 -21.71 34.43
N VAL A 335 -17.62 -21.33 34.12
CA VAL A 335 -17.95 -19.99 33.64
C VAL A 335 -19.02 -19.28 34.46
N GLN A 336 -19.63 -19.97 35.43
CA GLN A 336 -20.69 -19.41 36.28
C GLN A 336 -20.15 -18.72 37.51
N ASN A 337 -20.70 -17.56 37.82
CA ASN A 337 -20.45 -16.86 39.07
C ASN A 337 -21.27 -17.47 40.23
N PRO A 338 -20.96 -17.16 41.52
CA PRO A 338 -21.72 -17.66 42.66
C PRO A 338 -23.21 -17.28 42.69
N ASP A 339 -23.55 -16.19 41.98
CA ASP A 339 -24.91 -15.67 41.79
C ASP A 339 -25.68 -16.34 40.64
N GLY A 340 -25.04 -17.29 39.94
CA GLY A 340 -25.65 -18.04 38.85
C GLY A 340 -25.49 -17.43 37.46
N GLU A 341 -24.89 -16.24 37.34
CA GLU A 341 -24.67 -15.55 36.07
C GLU A 341 -23.41 -16.07 35.32
N ILE A 342 -23.41 -15.98 33.99
CA ILE A 342 -22.25 -16.34 33.17
C ILE A 342 -21.20 -15.23 33.22
N ASN A 343 -19.98 -15.57 33.62
CA ASN A 343 -18.83 -14.67 33.57
C ASN A 343 -18.31 -14.60 32.13
N LEU A 344 -18.79 -13.64 31.34
CA LEU A 344 -18.44 -13.47 29.94
C LEU A 344 -16.92 -13.33 29.71
N PRO A 345 -16.15 -12.50 30.45
CA PRO A 345 -14.70 -12.43 30.31
C PRO A 345 -13.98 -13.77 30.51
N ARG A 346 -14.43 -14.57 31.46
CA ARG A 346 -13.89 -15.91 31.73
C ARG A 346 -14.24 -16.88 30.60
N LEU A 347 -15.47 -16.82 30.10
CA LEU A 347 -15.92 -17.59 28.93
C LEU A 347 -15.05 -17.29 27.71
N LEU A 348 -14.82 -16.02 27.39
CA LEU A 348 -13.99 -15.61 26.27
C LEU A 348 -12.54 -16.10 26.38
N SER A 349 -11.98 -16.11 27.60
CA SER A 349 -10.63 -16.63 27.84
C SER A 349 -10.55 -18.16 27.71
N LEU A 350 -11.52 -18.89 28.24
CA LEU A 350 -11.56 -20.36 28.14
C LEU A 350 -11.76 -20.85 26.69
N THR A 351 -12.44 -20.07 25.87
CA THR A 351 -12.62 -20.37 24.43
C THR A 351 -11.44 -19.93 23.57
N ASN A 352 -10.37 -19.38 24.15
CA ASN A 352 -9.22 -18.77 23.44
C ASN A 352 -9.61 -17.66 22.46
N LEU A 353 -10.73 -16.99 22.68
CA LEU A 353 -11.13 -15.79 21.92
C LEU A 353 -10.39 -14.54 22.41
N VAL A 354 -9.87 -14.58 23.63
CA VAL A 354 -8.96 -13.58 24.20
C VAL A 354 -7.80 -14.27 24.89
N SER A 355 -6.66 -13.58 25.03
CA SER A 355 -5.46 -14.12 25.64
C SER A 355 -5.53 -14.21 27.17
N SER A 356 -6.44 -13.44 27.81
CA SER A 356 -6.62 -13.39 29.24
C SER A 356 -8.01 -12.88 29.65
N VAL A 357 -8.42 -13.20 30.89
CA VAL A 357 -9.66 -12.69 31.48
C VAL A 357 -9.67 -11.16 31.57
N THR A 358 -8.50 -10.55 31.82
CA THR A 358 -8.35 -9.07 31.85
C THR A 358 -8.63 -8.45 30.46
N GLU A 359 -8.18 -9.09 29.41
CA GLU A 359 -8.50 -8.67 28.03
C GLU A 359 -10.00 -8.86 27.74
N GLY A 360 -10.60 -9.95 28.20
CA GLY A 360 -12.03 -10.19 28.11
C GLY A 360 -12.86 -9.09 28.81
N HIS A 361 -12.44 -8.64 30.00
CA HIS A 361 -13.08 -7.51 30.68
C HIS A 361 -13.00 -6.22 29.85
N ARG A 362 -11.82 -5.92 29.30
CA ARG A 362 -11.65 -4.73 28.45
C ARG A 362 -12.54 -4.73 27.21
N LEU A 363 -12.68 -5.89 26.54
CA LEU A 363 -13.55 -6.02 25.39
C LEU A 363 -15.04 -5.93 25.75
N SER A 364 -15.46 -6.51 26.87
CA SER A 364 -16.85 -6.43 27.33
C SER A 364 -17.31 -4.99 27.62
N LEU A 365 -16.40 -4.13 28.09
CA LEU A 365 -16.68 -2.71 28.34
C LEU A 365 -16.78 -1.86 27.08
N ILE A 366 -16.16 -2.27 25.98
CA ILE A 366 -16.19 -1.54 24.72
C ILE A 366 -17.55 -1.68 24.03
N HIS A 367 -18.29 -2.74 24.30
CA HIS A 367 -19.58 -3.05 23.66
C HIS A 367 -20.80 -2.65 24.52
N ILE A 368 -20.58 -2.09 25.68
CA ILE A 368 -21.62 -1.51 26.54
C ILE A 368 -21.65 0.01 26.37
#